data_53cb9d738431e78f1dac66363a22ab96
#
_entry.id   53cb9d738431e78f1dac66363a22ab96
#
_cell.length_a   1.000
_cell.length_b   1.000
_cell.length_c   1.000
_cell.angle_alpha   90.00
_cell.angle_beta   90.00
_cell.angle_gamma   90.00
#
_symmetry.space_group_name_H-M   'P 1'
#
loop_
_entity.id
_entity.type
_entity.pdbx_description
1 polymer ?
#
loop_
_entity_poly.entity_id
_entity_poly.type
_entity_poly.pdbx_seq_one_letter_code
_entity_poly.pdbx_strand_id
1 'polypeptide(L)'
;NMICNDLIELHLADETVLYYTNADKTVEYNGNIYKHNELLLQRQQVKINDCLAVDTMTVTVFAKNDAKIGNKGIMLAAHDGTLDRATLQLKRCFFDSDFNILDVLGVFGGNVEVKKCAGLRLELTVKAKTQGLSQEFPRRKYYPQGAYTTTGGKVTASSNDSESCIIAPFVPLKEVLM
;
A
#
# COMPACT_ATOMS: atom_id res chain seq x y z
N ASN A 1 24.64 25.32 -6.54
CA ASN A 1 23.57 24.50 -7.17
C ASN A 1 23.16 23.42 -6.18
N MET A 2 21.89 23.37 -5.86
CA MET A 2 21.31 22.32 -5.02
C MET A 2 20.85 21.16 -5.90
N ILE A 3 21.28 19.94 -5.55
CA ILE A 3 20.89 18.70 -6.21
C ILE A 3 19.84 18.01 -5.35
N CYS A 4 18.82 17.44 -6.00
CA CYS A 4 17.71 16.82 -5.30
C CYS A 4 17.49 15.41 -5.83
N ASN A 5 17.54 14.41 -4.96
CA ASN A 5 17.30 13.02 -5.28
C ASN A 5 16.29 12.38 -4.31
N ASP A 6 15.66 11.31 -4.76
CA ASP A 6 14.70 10.57 -3.94
C ASP A 6 15.40 9.39 -3.25
N LEU A 7 15.08 9.22 -1.97
CA LEU A 7 15.43 8.05 -1.15
C LEU A 7 14.16 7.24 -0.93
N ILE A 8 14.24 5.94 -1.16
CA ILE A 8 13.11 5.03 -1.07
C ILE A 8 13.43 3.95 -0.06
N GLU A 9 12.56 3.80 0.92
CA GLU A 9 12.58 2.74 1.91
C GLU A 9 11.43 1.78 1.63
N LEU A 10 11.74 0.53 1.40
CA LEU A 10 10.75 -0.52 1.20
C LEU A 10 10.79 -1.46 2.39
N HIS A 11 9.77 -1.42 3.21
CA HIS A 11 9.59 -2.29 4.35
C HIS A 11 8.73 -3.48 3.94
N LEU A 12 9.29 -4.67 3.98
CA LEU A 12 8.58 -5.92 3.67
C LEU A 12 7.81 -6.43 4.90
N ALA A 13 6.92 -7.38 4.67
CA ALA A 13 6.11 -7.97 5.73
C ALA A 13 6.93 -8.84 6.72
N ASP A 14 8.13 -9.26 6.34
CA ASP A 14 9.08 -10.02 7.16
C ASP A 14 10.02 -9.12 7.99
N GLU A 15 9.67 -7.84 8.16
CA GLU A 15 10.47 -6.81 8.84
C GLU A 15 11.78 -6.44 8.14
N THR A 16 12.08 -7.01 6.98
CA THR A 16 13.22 -6.62 6.17
C THR A 16 13.00 -5.23 5.58
N VAL A 17 13.99 -4.34 5.72
CA VAL A 17 13.96 -3.00 5.12
C VAL A 17 15.02 -2.91 4.03
N LEU A 18 14.60 -2.46 2.87
CA LEU A 18 15.46 -2.28 1.71
C LEU A 18 15.54 -0.79 1.36
N TYR A 19 16.74 -0.32 1.10
CA TYR A 19 17.04 1.08 0.89
C TYR A 19 17.56 1.31 -0.52
N TYR A 20 16.86 2.15 -1.28
CA TYR A 20 17.20 2.47 -2.66
C TYR A 20 17.24 3.99 -2.87
N THR A 21 18.04 4.42 -3.83
CA THR A 21 18.09 5.81 -4.27
C THR A 21 18.13 5.91 -5.79
N ASN A 22 17.60 7.00 -6.32
CA ASN A 22 17.75 7.35 -7.72
C ASN A 22 18.96 8.28 -7.97
N ALA A 23 19.79 8.52 -6.95
CA ALA A 23 21.04 9.24 -7.11
C ALA A 23 22.06 8.41 -7.88
N ASP A 24 23.02 9.07 -8.51
CA ASP A 24 24.13 8.41 -9.24
C ASP A 24 25.17 7.75 -8.32
N LYS A 25 25.05 7.98 -7.02
CA LYS A 25 25.94 7.44 -5.99
C LYS A 25 25.13 6.85 -4.83
N THR A 26 25.75 5.91 -4.14
CA THR A 26 25.23 5.38 -2.86
C THR A 26 25.18 6.51 -1.83
N VAL A 27 24.07 6.61 -1.12
CA VAL A 27 23.83 7.62 -0.11
C VAL A 27 23.75 6.96 1.25
N GLU A 28 24.48 7.47 2.21
CA GLU A 28 24.39 7.06 3.61
C GLU A 28 23.62 8.12 4.41
N TYR A 29 22.51 7.72 5.02
CA TYR A 29 21.68 8.60 5.83
C TYR A 29 21.14 7.85 7.05
N ASN A 30 21.31 8.42 8.23
CA ASN A 30 20.91 7.84 9.54
C ASN A 30 21.43 6.41 9.77
N GLY A 31 22.66 6.09 9.31
CA GLY A 31 23.25 4.76 9.44
C GLY A 31 22.73 3.73 8.46
N ASN A 32 21.85 4.12 7.53
CA ASN A 32 21.32 3.25 6.48
C ASN A 32 21.98 3.59 5.14
N ILE A 33 22.30 2.55 4.38
CA ILE A 33 22.96 2.68 3.07
C ILE A 33 21.93 2.52 1.97
N TYR A 34 21.61 3.62 1.28
CA TYR A 34 20.71 3.64 0.13
C TYR A 34 21.49 3.31 -1.14
N LYS A 35 21.19 2.16 -1.70
CA LYS A 35 21.90 1.63 -2.85
C LYS A 35 21.45 2.26 -4.14
N HIS A 36 22.40 2.66 -4.97
CA HIS A 36 22.16 3.13 -6.31
C HIS A 36 22.28 1.96 -7.30
N ASN A 37 21.68 2.08 -8.48
CA ASN A 37 21.80 1.12 -9.60
C ASN A 37 21.34 -0.33 -9.35
N GLU A 38 20.81 -0.70 -8.19
CA GLU A 38 20.23 -2.05 -8.01
C GLU A 38 18.87 -2.13 -8.68
N LEU A 39 18.02 -1.12 -8.46
CA LEU A 39 16.72 -0.98 -9.09
C LEU A 39 16.60 0.43 -9.68
N LEU A 40 16.23 0.52 -10.94
CA LEU A 40 15.84 1.80 -11.51
C LEU A 40 14.40 2.09 -11.14
N LEU A 41 14.22 2.99 -10.20
CA LEU A 41 12.93 3.38 -9.67
C LEU A 41 12.51 4.71 -10.31
N GLN A 42 11.42 4.68 -11.06
CA GLN A 42 10.81 5.87 -11.64
C GLN A 42 9.45 6.07 -11.01
N ARG A 43 9.30 7.14 -10.25
CA ARG A 43 8.01 7.51 -9.67
C ARG A 43 7.27 8.50 -10.53
N GLN A 44 5.96 8.43 -10.52
CA GLN A 44 5.08 9.48 -11.00
C GLN A 44 4.83 10.53 -9.92
N GLN A 45 4.11 11.57 -10.24
CA GLN A 45 3.68 12.57 -9.28
C GLN A 45 2.81 11.92 -8.19
N VAL A 46 2.97 12.41 -6.96
CA VAL A 46 2.06 12.08 -5.87
C VAL A 46 0.75 12.78 -6.13
N LYS A 47 -0.33 12.02 -6.20
CA LYS A 47 -1.68 12.58 -6.33
C LYS A 47 -2.25 12.76 -4.93
N ILE A 48 -2.39 13.99 -4.52
CA ILE A 48 -3.02 14.41 -3.28
C ILE A 48 -4.44 14.88 -3.63
N ASN A 49 -5.41 14.34 -2.93
CA ASN A 49 -6.82 14.66 -3.13
C ASN A 49 -7.34 15.47 -1.95
N ASP A 50 -8.08 16.53 -2.22
CA ASP A 50 -8.69 17.38 -1.20
C ASP A 50 -9.96 16.77 -0.58
N CYS A 51 -10.39 15.62 -1.10
CA CYS A 51 -11.58 14.90 -0.65
C CYS A 51 -11.18 13.63 0.10
N LEU A 52 -12.18 12.85 0.55
CA LEU A 52 -12.00 11.53 1.18
C LEU A 52 -11.39 10.45 0.26
N ALA A 53 -10.90 10.85 -0.91
CA ALA A 53 -10.20 9.95 -1.81
C ALA A 53 -8.78 9.68 -1.30
N VAL A 54 -8.33 8.44 -1.46
CA VAL A 54 -7.00 8.01 -0.99
C VAL A 54 -5.91 8.60 -1.87
N ASP A 55 -4.92 9.20 -1.26
CA ASP A 55 -3.73 9.67 -1.96
C ASP A 55 -2.93 8.50 -2.51
N THR A 56 -2.48 8.63 -3.74
CA THR A 56 -1.80 7.54 -4.45
C THR A 56 -0.56 8.02 -5.17
N MET A 57 0.42 7.13 -5.26
CA MET A 57 1.62 7.32 -6.06
C MET A 57 1.90 6.02 -6.85
N THR A 58 2.22 6.16 -8.13
CA THR A 58 2.67 5.02 -8.93
C THR A 58 4.19 5.04 -9.03
N VAL A 59 4.80 3.90 -8.78
CA VAL A 59 6.25 3.67 -8.91
C VAL A 59 6.46 2.58 -9.95
N THR A 60 7.22 2.89 -10.99
CA THR A 60 7.67 1.90 -11.96
C THR A 60 9.08 1.47 -11.61
N VAL A 61 9.26 0.19 -11.44
CA VAL A 61 10.55 -0.44 -11.18
C VAL A 61 11.01 -1.12 -12.44
N PHE A 62 12.19 -0.75 -12.92
CA PHE A 62 12.86 -1.46 -14.00
C PHE A 62 13.96 -2.31 -13.38
N ALA A 63 13.79 -3.62 -13.47
CA ALA A 63 14.69 -4.58 -12.87
C ALA A 63 15.76 -5.02 -13.87
N LYS A 64 16.97 -5.21 -13.39
CA LYS A 64 17.98 -6.01 -14.13
C LYS A 64 17.63 -7.50 -13.99
N ASN A 65 18.17 -8.33 -14.88
CA ASN A 65 17.90 -9.78 -14.84
C ASN A 65 18.29 -10.45 -13.52
N ASP A 66 19.27 -9.89 -12.82
CA ASP A 66 19.84 -10.37 -11.54
C ASP A 66 19.31 -9.59 -10.32
N ALA A 67 18.43 -8.62 -10.54
CA ALA A 67 17.87 -7.80 -9.45
C ALA A 67 17.03 -8.66 -8.49
N LYS A 68 17.27 -8.45 -7.20
CA LYS A 68 16.64 -9.20 -6.12
C LYS A 68 15.95 -8.24 -5.13
N ILE A 69 14.84 -8.73 -4.59
CA ILE A 69 14.20 -8.17 -3.40
C ILE A 69 14.41 -9.20 -2.28
N GLY A 70 15.21 -8.85 -1.29
CA GLY A 70 15.69 -9.83 -0.32
C GLY A 70 16.51 -10.92 -1.02
N ASN A 71 16.10 -12.18 -0.84
CA ASN A 71 16.77 -13.35 -1.44
C ASN A 71 16.13 -13.83 -2.74
N LYS A 72 15.05 -13.20 -3.20
CA LYS A 72 14.25 -13.63 -4.36
C LYS A 72 14.45 -12.69 -5.54
N GLY A 73 14.41 -13.24 -6.74
CA GLY A 73 14.34 -12.42 -7.96
C GLY A 73 13.10 -11.52 -7.93
N ILE A 74 13.20 -10.30 -8.42
CA ILE A 74 12.17 -9.28 -8.30
C ILE A 74 10.81 -9.71 -8.87
N MET A 75 10.83 -10.43 -10.00
CA MET A 75 9.59 -10.91 -10.62
C MET A 75 8.95 -12.03 -9.80
N LEU A 76 9.76 -12.90 -9.21
CA LEU A 76 9.28 -13.93 -8.30
C LEU A 76 8.67 -13.30 -7.05
N ALA A 77 9.35 -12.31 -6.46
CA ALA A 77 8.86 -11.57 -5.30
C ALA A 77 7.53 -10.83 -5.56
N ALA A 78 7.30 -10.38 -6.80
CA ALA A 78 6.05 -9.75 -7.19
C ALA A 78 4.88 -10.73 -7.36
N HIS A 79 5.17 -12.01 -7.66
CA HIS A 79 4.15 -13.04 -7.88
C HIS A 79 3.85 -13.90 -6.65
N ASP A 80 4.81 -14.08 -5.76
CA ASP A 80 4.68 -14.96 -4.59
C ASP A 80 4.13 -14.27 -3.33
N GLY A 81 3.74 -13.00 -3.46
CA GLY A 81 3.18 -12.22 -2.34
C GLY A 81 4.23 -11.61 -1.41
N THR A 82 5.52 -11.68 -1.72
CA THR A 82 6.58 -11.04 -0.89
C THR A 82 6.37 -9.53 -0.75
N LEU A 83 5.77 -8.89 -1.78
CA LEU A 83 5.42 -7.46 -1.76
C LEU A 83 4.05 -7.18 -1.13
N ASP A 84 3.27 -8.21 -0.80
CA ASP A 84 2.00 -8.02 -0.14
C ASP A 84 2.21 -7.47 1.28
N ARG A 85 1.41 -6.47 1.65
CA ARG A 85 1.55 -5.74 2.91
C ARG A 85 2.87 -4.98 3.08
N ALA A 86 3.69 -4.90 2.04
CA ALA A 86 4.86 -4.04 2.08
C ALA A 86 4.43 -2.57 2.20
N THR A 87 5.26 -1.77 2.85
CA THR A 87 5.07 -0.32 2.90
C THR A 87 6.26 0.38 2.28
N LEU A 88 5.99 1.42 1.52
CA LEU A 88 7.00 2.25 0.90
C LEU A 88 6.99 3.62 1.54
N GLN A 89 8.19 4.12 1.88
CA GLN A 89 8.40 5.49 2.30
C GLN A 89 9.30 6.20 1.29
N LEU A 90 8.84 7.33 0.81
CA LEU A 90 9.56 8.20 -0.10
C LEU A 90 10.06 9.41 0.67
N LYS A 91 11.36 9.63 0.63
CA LYS A 91 12.02 10.81 1.18
C LYS A 91 12.74 11.54 0.05
N ARG A 92 12.84 12.84 0.16
CA ARG A 92 13.61 13.68 -0.75
C ARG A 92 14.84 14.20 -0.04
N CYS A 93 16.00 13.91 -0.62
CA CYS A 93 17.26 14.34 -0.11
C CYS A 93 17.81 15.49 -0.96
N PHE A 94 18.28 16.52 -0.27
CA PHE A 94 18.90 17.69 -0.87
C PHE A 94 20.39 17.64 -0.61
N PHE A 95 21.16 17.80 -1.68
CA PHE A 95 22.61 17.76 -1.64
C PHE A 95 23.20 19.11 -2.06
N ASP A 96 24.35 19.39 -1.52
CA ASP A 96 25.22 20.45 -2.02
C ASP A 96 25.96 20.02 -3.30
N SER A 97 26.68 20.93 -3.95
CA SER A 97 27.53 20.66 -5.11
C SER A 97 28.56 19.55 -4.85
N ASP A 98 28.99 19.37 -3.63
CA ASP A 98 29.94 18.34 -3.22
C ASP A 98 29.30 17.02 -2.80
N PHE A 99 27.99 16.86 -3.03
CA PHE A 99 27.20 15.69 -2.62
C PHE A 99 27.08 15.46 -1.11
N ASN A 100 27.27 16.51 -0.30
CA ASN A 100 26.95 16.45 1.12
C ASN A 100 25.45 16.64 1.33
N ILE A 101 24.87 15.86 2.24
CA ILE A 101 23.45 15.95 2.57
C ILE A 101 23.21 17.26 3.34
N LEU A 102 22.35 18.10 2.78
CA LEU A 102 21.90 19.33 3.43
C LEU A 102 20.66 19.08 4.28
N ASP A 103 19.67 18.39 3.71
CA ASP A 103 18.41 18.12 4.38
C ASP A 103 17.70 16.92 3.75
N VAL A 104 16.80 16.28 4.51
CA VAL A 104 15.97 15.15 4.06
C VAL A 104 14.53 15.36 4.48
N LEU A 105 13.63 15.45 3.49
CA LEU A 105 12.20 15.66 3.70
C LEU A 105 11.41 14.38 3.39
N GLY A 106 10.54 13.95 4.31
CA GLY A 106 9.54 12.92 4.03
C GLY A 106 8.47 13.47 3.08
N VAL A 107 8.28 12.80 1.94
CA VAL A 107 7.35 13.25 0.88
C VAL A 107 6.05 12.46 0.90
N PHE A 108 6.15 11.13 0.96
CA PHE A 108 4.99 10.25 0.87
C PHE A 108 5.27 8.89 1.49
N GLY A 109 4.24 8.26 2.02
CA GLY A 109 4.35 6.90 2.54
C GLY A 109 3.02 6.16 2.51
N GLY A 110 3.07 4.87 2.23
CA GLY A 110 1.85 4.08 2.15
C GLY A 110 2.07 2.60 1.89
N ASN A 111 0.97 1.90 1.74
CA ASN A 111 0.96 0.47 1.44
C ASN A 111 1.20 0.23 -0.05
N VAL A 112 2.01 -0.76 -0.35
CA VAL A 112 2.36 -1.16 -1.72
C VAL A 112 1.36 -2.18 -2.24
N GLU A 113 0.91 -1.98 -3.46
CA GLU A 113 0.13 -2.96 -4.23
C GLU A 113 0.80 -3.18 -5.58
N VAL A 114 0.95 -4.43 -5.99
CA VAL A 114 1.46 -4.77 -7.32
C VAL A 114 0.33 -4.56 -8.33
N LYS A 115 0.50 -3.57 -9.21
CA LYS A 115 -0.48 -3.26 -10.25
C LYS A 115 -0.27 -4.09 -11.52
N LYS A 116 0.98 -4.21 -11.93
CA LYS A 116 1.34 -4.91 -13.17
C LYS A 116 2.76 -5.43 -13.07
N CYS A 117 2.95 -6.66 -13.50
CA CYS A 117 4.26 -7.30 -13.61
C CYS A 117 4.40 -7.86 -15.02
N ALA A 118 5.36 -7.38 -15.80
CA ALA A 118 5.58 -7.83 -17.17
C ALA A 118 7.05 -7.69 -17.57
N GLY A 119 7.67 -8.79 -17.93
CA GLY A 119 9.09 -8.83 -18.32
C GLY A 119 10.00 -8.32 -17.19
N LEU A 120 10.75 -7.26 -17.45
CA LEU A 120 11.63 -6.61 -16.45
C LEU A 120 11.03 -5.35 -15.84
N ARG A 121 9.73 -5.11 -16.06
CA ARG A 121 9.01 -3.95 -15.57
C ARG A 121 7.97 -4.36 -14.55
N LEU A 122 8.02 -3.73 -13.39
CA LEU A 122 7.07 -3.87 -12.31
C LEU A 122 6.43 -2.52 -12.00
N GLU A 123 5.11 -2.43 -12.05
CA GLU A 123 4.37 -1.24 -11.65
C GLU A 123 3.75 -1.47 -10.28
N LEU A 124 4.11 -0.61 -9.34
CA LEU A 124 3.60 -0.59 -7.98
C LEU A 124 2.69 0.63 -7.80
N THR A 125 1.58 0.44 -7.13
CA THR A 125 0.75 1.54 -6.63
C THR A 125 0.95 1.64 -5.13
N VAL A 126 1.34 2.80 -4.66
CA VAL A 126 1.47 3.10 -3.24
C VAL A 126 0.25 3.91 -2.83
N LYS A 127 -0.51 3.41 -1.86
CA LYS A 127 -1.70 4.05 -1.32
C LYS A 127 -1.41 4.56 0.09
N ALA A 128 -1.75 5.81 0.37
CA ALA A 128 -1.57 6.37 1.69
C ALA A 128 -2.28 5.53 2.77
N LYS A 129 -1.74 5.55 3.98
CA LYS A 129 -2.32 4.82 5.13
C LYS A 129 -3.73 5.29 5.49
N THR A 130 -4.16 6.44 4.98
CA THR A 130 -5.53 6.96 5.08
C THR A 130 -6.58 6.12 4.34
N GLN A 131 -6.16 5.10 3.58
CA GLN A 131 -7.08 4.18 2.90
C GLN A 131 -8.13 3.58 3.85
N GLY A 132 -7.79 3.38 5.13
CA GLY A 132 -8.73 2.90 6.13
C GLY A 132 -9.88 3.87 6.45
N LEU A 133 -9.70 5.17 6.19
CA LEU A 133 -10.72 6.19 6.44
C LEU A 133 -11.85 6.18 5.40
N SER A 134 -11.62 5.61 4.22
CA SER A 134 -12.63 5.49 3.17
C SER A 134 -13.54 4.27 3.33
N GLN A 135 -13.42 3.52 4.42
CA GLN A 135 -14.30 2.38 4.68
C GLN A 135 -15.66 2.88 5.16
N GLU A 136 -16.71 2.36 4.54
CA GLU A 136 -18.08 2.62 4.99
C GLU A 136 -18.29 2.06 6.40
N PHE A 137 -18.84 2.87 7.30
CA PHE A 137 -19.29 2.45 8.61
C PHE A 137 -20.84 2.52 8.66
N PRO A 138 -21.48 1.48 9.20
CA PRO A 138 -20.93 0.22 9.69
C PRO A 138 -20.51 -0.70 8.53
N ARG A 139 -19.47 -1.51 8.74
CA ARG A 139 -19.02 -2.53 7.76
C ARG A 139 -20.13 -3.53 7.41
N ARG A 140 -21.02 -3.78 8.37
CA ARG A 140 -22.19 -4.63 8.18
C ARG A 140 -23.39 -3.75 7.94
N LYS A 141 -23.99 -3.87 6.77
CA LYS A 141 -25.24 -3.22 6.44
C LYS A 141 -26.38 -4.15 6.82
N TYR A 142 -27.30 -3.64 7.65
CA TYR A 142 -28.51 -4.35 8.00
C TYR A 142 -29.58 -3.99 6.97
N TYR A 143 -30.06 -4.99 6.28
CA TYR A 143 -31.16 -4.85 5.35
C TYR A 143 -32.44 -5.40 5.98
N PRO A 144 -33.63 -4.93 5.57
CA PRO A 144 -34.90 -5.46 6.08
C PRO A 144 -35.06 -6.99 5.90
N GLN A 145 -34.34 -7.55 4.93
CA GLN A 145 -34.35 -8.98 4.62
C GLN A 145 -33.25 -9.77 5.31
N GLY A 146 -32.49 -9.14 6.19
CA GLY A 146 -31.32 -9.74 6.88
C GLY A 146 -29.99 -9.34 6.25
N ALA A 147 -28.93 -9.33 7.08
CA ALA A 147 -27.58 -8.93 6.67
C ALA A 147 -26.83 -10.02 5.87
N TYR A 148 -27.31 -11.24 5.94
CA TYR A 148 -26.73 -12.39 5.26
C TYR A 148 -27.82 -13.15 4.52
N THR A 149 -27.69 -13.21 3.20
CA THR A 149 -28.54 -14.03 2.35
C THR A 149 -27.73 -15.25 1.89
N THR A 150 -28.28 -16.43 2.07
CA THR A 150 -27.77 -17.63 1.39
C THR A 150 -28.22 -17.65 -0.07
N THR A 151 -27.63 -18.55 -0.84
CA THR A 151 -27.98 -18.76 -2.26
C THR A 151 -29.49 -18.81 -2.43
N GLY A 152 -30.05 -17.91 -3.22
CA GLY A 152 -31.49 -17.79 -3.44
C GLY A 152 -32.20 -16.72 -2.61
N GLY A 153 -31.46 -15.85 -1.89
CA GLY A 153 -32.04 -14.71 -1.16
C GLY A 153 -32.81 -15.08 0.12
N LYS A 154 -32.73 -16.34 0.55
CA LYS A 154 -33.32 -16.79 1.81
C LYS A 154 -32.30 -16.68 2.93
N VAL A 155 -32.69 -16.02 4.01
CA VAL A 155 -31.91 -16.05 5.27
C VAL A 155 -32.21 -17.39 5.93
N THR A 156 -31.24 -18.28 5.96
CA THR A 156 -31.31 -19.47 6.81
C THR A 156 -30.60 -19.16 8.12
N ALA A 157 -31.37 -19.00 9.18
CA ALA A 157 -30.81 -19.11 10.52
C ALA A 157 -30.42 -20.58 10.72
N SER A 158 -29.11 -20.85 10.85
CA SER A 158 -28.69 -22.14 11.35
C SER A 158 -29.17 -22.28 12.79
N SER A 159 -29.84 -23.38 13.11
CA SER A 159 -30.33 -23.63 14.47
C SER A 159 -29.23 -23.68 15.53
N ASN A 160 -27.97 -23.71 15.12
CA ASN A 160 -26.81 -23.75 16.00
C ASN A 160 -26.09 -22.42 16.16
N ASP A 161 -26.48 -21.39 15.40
CA ASP A 161 -25.86 -20.06 15.40
C ASP A 161 -26.79 -18.99 15.98
N SER A 162 -27.52 -19.34 17.02
CA SER A 162 -28.43 -18.40 17.70
C SER A 162 -27.72 -17.15 18.24
N GLU A 163 -26.42 -17.20 18.42
CA GLU A 163 -25.62 -16.07 18.89
C GLU A 163 -25.01 -15.19 17.77
N SER A 164 -24.86 -15.73 16.58
CA SER A 164 -24.22 -15.01 15.48
C SER A 164 -25.19 -14.35 14.52
N CYS A 165 -26.44 -14.75 14.57
CA CYS A 165 -27.48 -14.22 13.73
C CYS A 165 -28.21 -13.07 14.45
N ILE A 166 -27.61 -11.91 14.52
CA ILE A 166 -28.37 -10.70 14.77
C ILE A 166 -29.13 -10.36 13.49
N ILE A 167 -30.11 -11.15 13.20
CA ILE A 167 -31.18 -10.73 12.31
C ILE A 167 -31.94 -9.73 13.14
N ALA A 168 -31.86 -8.45 12.77
CA ALA A 168 -32.84 -7.51 13.28
C ALA A 168 -34.20 -8.05 12.82
N PRO A 169 -35.05 -8.56 13.71
CA PRO A 169 -36.33 -9.07 13.27
C PRO A 169 -37.05 -7.92 12.60
N PHE A 170 -37.64 -8.18 11.45
CA PHE A 170 -38.60 -7.26 10.87
C PHE A 170 -39.74 -7.12 11.87
N VAL A 171 -39.77 -6.01 12.57
CA VAL A 171 -40.88 -5.67 13.45
C VAL A 171 -41.89 -4.93 12.57
N PRO A 172 -43.07 -5.48 12.30
CA PRO A 172 -44.09 -4.80 11.54
C PRO A 172 -44.46 -3.48 12.26
N LEU A 173 -44.60 -2.41 11.51
CA LEU A 173 -44.90 -1.07 12.06
C LEU A 173 -46.11 -1.05 13.03
N LYS A 174 -46.99 -2.02 12.92
CA LYS A 174 -48.14 -2.18 13.83
C LYS A 174 -47.74 -2.53 15.26
N GLU A 175 -46.61 -3.15 15.47
CA GLU A 175 -46.15 -3.52 16.82
C GLU A 175 -45.31 -2.42 17.48
N VAL A 176 -44.90 -1.41 16.72
CA VAL A 176 -44.12 -0.26 17.23
C VAL A 176 -45.04 0.84 17.76
N LEU A 177 -46.33 0.81 17.39
CA LEU A 177 -47.32 1.84 17.75
C LEU A 177 -48.25 1.43 18.91
N MET A 178 -47.98 0.33 19.58
CA MET A 178 -48.58 -0.03 20.85
C MET A 178 -47.55 0.23 21.95
#